data_c483984f7b6db59217d5a24bedb00895
#
_entry.id   c483984f7b6db59217d5a24bedb00895
#
_cell.length_a   1.000
_cell.length_b   1.000
_cell.length_c   1.000
_cell.angle_alpha   90.00
_cell.angle_beta   90.00
_cell.angle_gamma   90.00
#
_symmetry.space_group_name_H-M   'P 1'
#
loop_
_entity.id
_entity.type
_entity.pdbx_description
1 polymer ?
#
loop_
_entity_poly.entity_id
_entity_poly.type
_entity_poly.pdbx_seq_one_letter_code
_entity_poly.pdbx_strand_id
1 'polypeptide(L)'
;MGIPVLILGESGSGKSTSLRQFAPEEIGIFNVASKPLPFRKQMKVINRATYDKIKSRLPHRDELGQMPKDYLRAFAIDDSQYLLAFEFFDRAKETGYNKFTDIALHFRDLIQFVITQTPEDCIVYFLHHTESGADGTLKAKTIGKMLDEKLTVEGLFSVVLLCRAAKDKHVFLTQSEGYSTAKSPLDMLPGEMDNDLKAVDTAIRDYWGLSPLSQERKEETAS
;
A
#
# COMPACT_ATOMS: atom_id res chain seq x y z
N MET A 1 -12.98 1.02 9.84
CA MET A 1 -12.65 1.03 8.39
C MET A 1 -11.14 1.09 8.26
N GLY A 2 -10.54 0.10 7.57
CA GLY A 2 -9.09 0.07 7.40
C GLY A 2 -8.57 1.21 6.53
N ILE A 3 -7.27 1.47 6.60
CA ILE A 3 -6.64 2.64 6.01
C ILE A 3 -5.73 2.21 4.87
N PRO A 4 -6.11 2.42 3.61
CA PRO A 4 -5.19 2.27 2.50
C PRO A 4 -4.26 3.49 2.41
N VAL A 5 -2.96 3.23 2.23
CA VAL A 5 -1.91 4.24 2.03
C VAL A 5 -1.20 3.94 0.73
N LEU A 6 -1.02 4.94 -0.13
CA LEU A 6 -0.36 4.79 -1.42
C LEU A 6 1.08 5.32 -1.35
N ILE A 7 2.04 4.48 -1.71
CA ILE A 7 3.44 4.83 -1.82
C ILE A 7 3.83 4.80 -3.29
N LEU A 8 3.92 5.95 -3.89
CA LEU A 8 4.30 6.14 -5.29
C LEU A 8 5.82 6.21 -5.45
N GLY A 9 6.32 5.82 -6.61
CA GLY A 9 7.73 6.03 -6.96
C GLY A 9 8.18 5.19 -8.14
N GLU A 10 9.23 5.64 -8.79
CA GLU A 10 9.89 4.93 -9.89
C GLU A 10 10.60 3.65 -9.41
N SER A 11 11.05 2.83 -10.35
CA SER A 11 11.93 1.72 -10.04
C SER A 11 13.24 2.24 -9.41
N GLY A 12 13.67 1.61 -8.30
CA GLY A 12 14.86 2.04 -7.59
C GLY A 12 14.67 3.24 -6.64
N SER A 13 13.48 3.82 -6.56
CA SER A 13 13.21 4.96 -5.66
C SER A 13 13.29 4.61 -4.16
N GLY A 14 13.30 3.32 -3.79
CA GLY A 14 13.38 2.89 -2.40
C GLY A 14 12.05 2.42 -1.78
N LYS A 15 10.98 2.27 -2.56
CA LYS A 15 9.67 1.81 -2.04
C LYS A 15 9.77 0.55 -1.16
N SER A 16 10.26 -0.55 -1.73
CA SER A 16 10.40 -1.82 -0.99
C SER A 16 11.46 -1.73 0.10
N THR A 17 12.50 -0.90 -0.08
CA THR A 17 13.55 -0.66 0.94
C THR A 17 12.99 -0.03 2.21
N SER A 18 11.93 0.77 2.11
CA SER A 18 11.30 1.45 3.24
C SER A 18 10.70 0.48 4.28
N LEU A 19 10.45 -0.76 3.88
CA LEU A 19 9.93 -1.82 4.76
C LEU A 19 10.97 -2.36 5.76
N ARG A 20 12.27 -2.05 5.58
CA ARG A 20 13.40 -2.64 6.34
C ARG A 20 13.35 -2.42 7.85
N GLN A 21 12.65 -1.37 8.31
CA GLN A 21 12.60 -1.03 9.74
C GLN A 21 11.53 -1.80 10.52
N PHE A 22 10.53 -2.36 9.83
CA PHE A 22 9.57 -3.23 10.50
C PHE A 22 10.25 -4.50 11.03
N ALA A 23 9.81 -4.99 12.19
CA ALA A 23 10.11 -6.35 12.61
C ALA A 23 9.27 -7.35 11.80
N PRO A 24 9.72 -8.61 11.62
CA PRO A 24 9.01 -9.61 10.81
C PRO A 24 7.60 -9.93 11.29
N GLU A 25 7.32 -9.71 12.58
CA GLU A 25 6.02 -9.92 13.20
C GLU A 25 5.09 -8.71 13.15
N GLU A 26 5.58 -7.56 12.73
CA GLU A 26 4.80 -6.32 12.70
C GLU A 26 4.05 -6.10 11.39
N ILE A 27 4.55 -6.67 10.28
CA ILE A 27 3.99 -6.44 8.96
C ILE A 27 3.92 -7.72 8.11
N GLY A 28 2.82 -7.90 7.39
CA GLY A 28 2.68 -8.91 6.34
C GLY A 28 2.98 -8.31 4.96
N ILE A 29 3.79 -9.00 4.13
CA ILE A 29 4.16 -8.49 2.81
C ILE A 29 3.57 -9.39 1.72
N PHE A 30 2.75 -8.81 0.87
CA PHE A 30 2.24 -9.41 -0.37
C PHE A 30 3.17 -9.00 -1.52
N ASN A 31 4.05 -9.89 -1.95
CA ASN A 31 5.00 -9.64 -3.03
C ASN A 31 4.41 -10.10 -4.36
N VAL A 32 3.86 -9.18 -5.12
CA VAL A 32 3.17 -9.47 -6.38
C VAL A 32 4.15 -9.97 -7.44
N ALA A 33 5.26 -9.27 -7.62
CA ALA A 33 6.26 -9.59 -8.63
C ALA A 33 7.21 -10.72 -8.21
N SER A 34 7.14 -11.18 -6.95
CA SER A 34 7.98 -12.26 -6.39
C SER A 34 9.49 -12.00 -6.50
N LYS A 35 9.90 -10.74 -6.49
CA LYS A 35 11.31 -10.35 -6.46
C LYS A 35 11.86 -10.48 -5.03
N PRO A 36 13.15 -10.79 -4.84
CA PRO A 36 13.77 -10.68 -3.53
C PRO A 36 13.63 -9.26 -2.95
N LEU A 37 13.37 -9.16 -1.64
CA LEU A 37 13.38 -7.86 -0.97
C LEU A 37 14.80 -7.25 -1.00
N PRO A 38 14.93 -5.91 -1.13
CA PRO A 38 16.23 -5.24 -1.31
C PRO A 38 17.01 -5.07 0.01
N PHE A 39 16.78 -5.92 1.00
CA PHE A 39 17.47 -5.94 2.29
C PHE A 39 17.57 -7.36 2.85
N ARG A 40 18.53 -7.60 3.79
CA ARG A 40 18.87 -8.95 4.26
C ARG A 40 17.97 -9.52 5.36
N LYS A 41 17.05 -8.73 5.92
CA LYS A 41 16.15 -9.20 6.98
C LYS A 41 15.14 -10.21 6.41
N GLN A 42 14.93 -11.33 7.11
CA GLN A 42 13.86 -12.26 6.76
C GLN A 42 12.52 -11.68 7.22
N MET A 43 11.58 -11.61 6.29
CA MET A 43 10.23 -11.08 6.51
C MET A 43 9.18 -12.16 6.19
N LYS A 44 7.97 -12.00 6.74
CA LYS A 44 6.80 -12.81 6.37
C LYS A 44 6.29 -12.35 5.00
N VAL A 45 6.61 -13.09 3.95
CA VAL A 45 6.30 -12.71 2.56
C VAL A 45 5.42 -13.75 1.90
N ILE A 46 4.34 -13.31 1.28
CA ILE A 46 3.48 -14.11 0.40
C ILE A 46 3.82 -13.75 -1.04
N ASN A 47 4.54 -14.65 -1.72
CA ASN A 47 4.92 -14.47 -3.12
C ASN A 47 3.79 -14.81 -4.08
N ARG A 48 3.86 -14.26 -5.32
CA ARG A 48 2.83 -14.40 -6.36
C ARG A 48 1.45 -14.03 -5.79
N ALA A 49 1.40 -12.89 -5.12
CA ALA A 49 0.17 -12.38 -4.54
C ALA A 49 -0.81 -11.99 -5.66
N THR A 50 -2.04 -12.48 -5.56
CA THR A 50 -3.18 -12.13 -6.41
C THR A 50 -4.23 -11.41 -5.58
N TYR A 51 -5.23 -10.81 -6.22
CA TYR A 51 -6.34 -10.16 -5.52
C TYR A 51 -6.98 -11.06 -4.45
N ASP A 52 -7.28 -12.31 -4.81
CA ASP A 52 -7.91 -13.29 -3.90
C ASP A 52 -6.98 -13.67 -2.74
N LYS A 53 -5.70 -13.91 -3.01
CA LYS A 53 -4.72 -14.20 -1.96
C LYS A 53 -4.57 -13.03 -0.98
N ILE A 54 -4.58 -11.79 -1.48
CA ILE A 54 -4.50 -10.60 -0.64
C ILE A 54 -5.75 -10.50 0.21
N LYS A 55 -6.94 -10.50 -0.40
CA LYS A 55 -8.21 -10.38 0.31
C LYS A 55 -8.40 -11.47 1.37
N SER A 56 -8.06 -12.73 1.05
CA SER A 56 -8.21 -13.87 1.98
C SER A 56 -7.24 -13.84 3.18
N ARG A 57 -6.16 -13.04 3.13
CA ARG A 57 -5.15 -12.95 4.20
C ARG A 57 -5.20 -11.65 4.98
N LEU A 58 -5.85 -10.63 4.45
CA LEU A 58 -6.15 -9.44 5.20
C LEU A 58 -7.19 -9.77 6.30
N PRO A 59 -7.06 -9.20 7.50
CA PRO A 59 -8.07 -9.38 8.54
C PRO A 59 -9.40 -8.79 8.07
N HIS A 60 -10.45 -9.58 8.13
CA HIS A 60 -11.80 -9.17 7.78
C HIS A 60 -12.82 -9.97 8.58
N ARG A 61 -14.07 -9.52 8.58
CA ARG A 61 -15.16 -10.25 9.24
C ARG A 61 -15.42 -11.57 8.54
N ASP A 62 -15.65 -12.61 9.32
CA ASP A 62 -16.10 -13.91 8.84
C ASP A 62 -17.58 -13.87 8.39
N GLU A 63 -18.11 -15.01 7.96
CA GLU A 63 -19.51 -15.16 7.55
C GLU A 63 -20.51 -14.84 8.67
N LEU A 64 -20.07 -14.90 9.93
CA LEU A 64 -20.87 -14.55 11.11
C LEU A 64 -20.68 -13.06 11.53
N GLY A 65 -19.92 -12.29 10.76
CA GLY A 65 -19.64 -10.89 11.04
C GLY A 65 -18.59 -10.65 12.14
N GLN A 66 -17.86 -11.69 12.56
CA GLN A 66 -16.87 -11.60 13.64
C GLN A 66 -15.49 -11.28 13.09
N MET A 67 -14.77 -10.33 13.74
CA MET A 67 -13.37 -10.06 13.46
C MET A 67 -12.46 -11.13 14.09
N PRO A 68 -11.33 -11.50 13.45
CA PRO A 68 -10.31 -12.33 14.09
C PRO A 68 -9.83 -11.65 15.39
N LYS A 69 -9.58 -12.45 16.43
CA LYS A 69 -9.11 -11.92 17.72
C LYS A 69 -7.68 -11.40 17.64
N ASP A 70 -6.84 -12.11 16.89
CA ASP A 70 -5.43 -11.78 16.70
C ASP A 70 -5.15 -11.60 15.21
N TYR A 71 -4.65 -10.44 14.83
CA TYR A 71 -4.28 -10.13 13.45
C TYR A 71 -3.14 -9.12 13.38
N LEU A 72 -2.40 -9.17 12.27
CA LEU A 72 -1.45 -8.11 11.95
C LEU A 72 -2.19 -6.82 11.60
N ARG A 73 -1.67 -5.70 12.08
CA ARG A 73 -2.25 -4.36 11.85
C ARG A 73 -1.60 -3.59 10.72
N ALA A 74 -0.52 -4.12 10.15
CA ALA A 74 0.13 -3.53 8.99
C ALA A 74 0.37 -4.57 7.90
N PHE A 75 0.10 -4.17 6.65
CA PHE A 75 0.38 -4.98 5.46
C PHE A 75 0.95 -4.10 4.36
N ALA A 76 1.82 -4.68 3.53
CA ALA A 76 2.32 -4.05 2.33
C ALA A 76 2.01 -4.91 1.11
N ILE A 77 1.49 -4.30 0.05
CA ILE A 77 1.34 -4.90 -1.27
C ILE A 77 2.49 -4.35 -2.11
N ASP A 78 3.59 -5.09 -2.13
CA ASP A 78 4.80 -4.69 -2.84
C ASP A 78 4.64 -4.92 -4.35
N ASP A 79 5.01 -3.91 -5.13
CA ASP A 79 4.81 -3.88 -6.58
C ASP A 79 3.32 -3.97 -6.99
N SER A 80 2.41 -3.32 -6.28
CA SER A 80 0.95 -3.40 -6.47
C SER A 80 0.47 -3.08 -7.90
N GLN A 81 1.21 -2.29 -8.68
CA GLN A 81 0.94 -2.03 -10.09
C GLN A 81 0.93 -3.31 -10.95
N TYR A 82 1.73 -4.32 -10.55
CA TYR A 82 1.77 -5.58 -11.31
C TYR A 82 0.51 -6.44 -11.14
N LEU A 83 -0.37 -6.17 -10.18
CA LEU A 83 -1.71 -6.78 -10.14
C LEU A 83 -2.48 -6.44 -11.43
N LEU A 84 -2.45 -5.17 -11.85
CA LEU A 84 -3.05 -4.72 -13.11
C LEU A 84 -2.33 -5.30 -14.32
N ALA A 85 -0.98 -5.25 -14.31
CA ALA A 85 -0.19 -5.66 -15.46
C ALA A 85 -0.30 -7.16 -15.74
N PHE A 86 -0.20 -8.00 -14.71
CA PHE A 86 -0.28 -9.45 -14.89
C PHE A 86 -1.66 -9.87 -15.34
N GLU A 87 -2.73 -9.34 -14.75
CA GLU A 87 -4.09 -9.60 -15.22
C GLU A 87 -4.27 -9.20 -16.69
N PHE A 88 -3.74 -8.04 -17.10
CA PHE A 88 -3.77 -7.61 -18.50
C PHE A 88 -3.08 -8.60 -19.44
N PHE A 89 -1.89 -9.10 -19.07
CA PHE A 89 -1.15 -10.09 -19.87
C PHE A 89 -1.82 -11.46 -19.86
N ASP A 90 -2.35 -11.91 -18.73
CA ASP A 90 -3.07 -13.20 -18.63
C ASP A 90 -4.32 -13.21 -19.53
N ARG A 91 -4.95 -12.05 -19.69
CA ARG A 91 -6.13 -11.82 -20.54
C ARG A 91 -5.79 -11.25 -21.91
N ALA A 92 -4.53 -11.34 -22.38
CA ALA A 92 -4.09 -10.71 -23.64
C ALA A 92 -4.86 -11.21 -24.89
N LYS A 93 -5.37 -12.45 -24.86
CA LYS A 93 -6.15 -13.03 -25.96
C LYS A 93 -7.62 -12.57 -26.00
N GLU A 94 -8.12 -11.96 -24.93
CA GLU A 94 -9.47 -11.41 -24.90
C GLU A 94 -9.55 -10.14 -25.75
N THR A 95 -10.55 -10.08 -26.61
CA THR A 95 -10.81 -8.93 -27.47
C THR A 95 -11.84 -7.99 -26.82
N GLY A 96 -11.84 -6.72 -27.24
CA GLY A 96 -12.80 -5.71 -26.76
C GLY A 96 -12.35 -4.97 -25.49
N TYR A 97 -13.20 -4.04 -25.05
CA TYR A 97 -12.91 -3.11 -23.96
C TYR A 97 -13.24 -3.66 -22.58
N ASN A 98 -14.04 -4.72 -22.47
CA ASN A 98 -14.53 -5.24 -21.17
C ASN A 98 -13.40 -5.62 -20.24
N LYS A 99 -12.32 -6.23 -20.76
CA LYS A 99 -11.17 -6.61 -19.93
C LYS A 99 -10.52 -5.42 -19.20
N PHE A 100 -10.45 -4.24 -19.82
CA PHE A 100 -9.90 -3.04 -19.19
C PHE A 100 -10.81 -2.54 -18.07
N THR A 101 -12.13 -2.68 -18.26
CA THR A 101 -13.11 -2.37 -17.23
C THR A 101 -12.97 -3.31 -16.04
N ASP A 102 -12.86 -4.61 -16.27
CA ASP A 102 -12.71 -5.62 -15.22
C ASP A 102 -11.42 -5.41 -14.43
N ILE A 103 -10.28 -5.20 -15.12
CA ILE A 103 -8.98 -4.91 -14.48
C ILE A 103 -9.09 -3.67 -13.57
N ALA A 104 -9.73 -2.62 -14.06
CA ALA A 104 -9.97 -1.41 -13.29
C ALA A 104 -10.84 -1.68 -12.05
N LEU A 105 -11.90 -2.46 -12.21
CA LEU A 105 -12.82 -2.83 -11.13
C LEU A 105 -12.12 -3.68 -10.08
N HIS A 106 -11.32 -4.69 -10.46
CA HIS A 106 -10.62 -5.56 -9.53
C HIS A 106 -9.64 -4.77 -8.63
N PHE A 107 -8.92 -3.81 -9.21
CA PHE A 107 -8.00 -2.97 -8.44
C PHE A 107 -8.76 -2.02 -7.50
N ARG A 108 -9.81 -1.35 -8.00
CA ARG A 108 -10.69 -0.54 -7.17
C ARG A 108 -11.29 -1.36 -6.03
N ASP A 109 -11.79 -2.55 -6.33
CA ASP A 109 -12.45 -3.41 -5.35
C ASP A 109 -11.49 -3.93 -4.27
N LEU A 110 -10.19 -4.09 -4.58
CA LEU A 110 -9.19 -4.37 -3.56
C LEU A 110 -9.02 -3.17 -2.61
N ILE A 111 -8.95 -1.95 -3.12
CA ILE A 111 -8.86 -0.74 -2.30
C ILE A 111 -10.13 -0.59 -1.44
N GLN A 112 -11.30 -0.77 -2.05
CA GLN A 112 -12.58 -0.71 -1.34
C GLN A 112 -12.70 -1.83 -0.27
N PHE A 113 -12.19 -3.03 -0.54
CA PHE A 113 -12.12 -4.10 0.46
C PHE A 113 -11.31 -3.67 1.68
N VAL A 114 -10.14 -3.05 1.48
CA VAL A 114 -9.35 -2.51 2.60
C VAL A 114 -10.18 -1.50 3.40
N ILE A 115 -10.81 -0.55 2.72
CA ILE A 115 -11.59 0.51 3.39
C ILE A 115 -12.78 -0.09 4.17
N THR A 116 -13.53 -1.04 3.59
CA THR A 116 -14.83 -1.44 4.12
C THR A 116 -14.82 -2.71 4.94
N GLN A 117 -13.86 -3.62 4.70
CA GLN A 117 -13.87 -4.95 5.31
C GLN A 117 -12.79 -5.16 6.36
N THR A 118 -11.68 -4.40 6.33
CA THR A 118 -10.62 -4.57 7.32
C THR A 118 -10.85 -3.71 8.57
N PRO A 119 -10.26 -4.09 9.74
CA PRO A 119 -10.37 -3.32 10.97
C PRO A 119 -9.85 -1.89 10.82
N GLU A 120 -10.34 -0.97 11.65
CA GLU A 120 -9.97 0.45 11.61
C GLU A 120 -8.50 0.72 11.94
N ASP A 121 -7.86 -0.16 12.70
CA ASP A 121 -6.43 -0.09 13.04
C ASP A 121 -5.53 -0.88 12.06
N CYS A 122 -6.11 -1.41 10.98
CA CYS A 122 -5.37 -2.08 9.91
C CYS A 122 -4.96 -1.08 8.83
N ILE A 123 -3.65 -0.92 8.62
CA ILE A 123 -3.07 -0.08 7.57
C ILE A 123 -2.52 -0.97 6.46
N VAL A 124 -2.90 -0.69 5.20
CA VAL A 124 -2.44 -1.44 4.03
C VAL A 124 -1.72 -0.49 3.06
N TYR A 125 -0.41 -0.68 2.92
CA TYR A 125 0.46 0.10 2.06
C TYR A 125 0.49 -0.50 0.64
N PHE A 126 0.10 0.30 -0.35
CA PHE A 126 0.21 -0.04 -1.77
C PHE A 126 1.50 0.58 -2.32
N LEU A 127 2.57 -0.20 -2.47
CA LEU A 127 3.82 0.25 -3.09
C LEU A 127 3.65 0.17 -4.60
N HIS A 128 3.50 1.32 -5.25
CA HIS A 128 3.00 1.43 -6.61
C HIS A 128 3.96 2.21 -7.50
N HIS A 129 4.11 1.79 -8.75
CA HIS A 129 4.93 2.53 -9.72
C HIS A 129 4.23 3.80 -10.18
N THR A 130 5.04 4.81 -10.51
CA THR A 130 4.57 6.05 -11.13
C THR A 130 4.64 5.99 -12.65
N GLU A 131 3.85 6.84 -13.28
CA GLU A 131 4.01 7.29 -14.65
C GLU A 131 3.90 8.82 -14.69
N SER A 132 4.45 9.43 -15.75
CA SER A 132 4.31 10.88 -15.98
C SER A 132 3.03 11.16 -16.74
N GLY A 133 2.20 12.05 -16.23
CA GLY A 133 1.07 12.62 -16.96
C GLY A 133 1.54 13.50 -18.14
N ALA A 134 0.61 13.93 -18.98
CA ALA A 134 0.90 14.81 -20.11
C ALA A 134 1.44 16.19 -19.68
N ASP A 135 1.11 16.61 -18.46
CA ASP A 135 1.59 17.84 -17.81
C ASP A 135 2.91 17.66 -17.04
N GLY A 136 3.50 16.46 -17.08
CA GLY A 136 4.71 16.11 -16.33
C GLY A 136 4.47 15.72 -14.88
N THR A 137 3.24 15.75 -14.39
CA THR A 137 2.91 15.34 -13.01
C THR A 137 3.10 13.83 -12.83
N LEU A 138 3.79 13.44 -11.76
CA LEU A 138 3.95 12.03 -11.38
C LEU A 138 2.66 11.53 -10.69
N LYS A 139 2.09 10.49 -11.26
CA LYS A 139 0.86 9.84 -10.79
C LYS A 139 0.99 8.33 -10.74
N ALA A 140 0.01 7.63 -10.17
CA ALA A 140 -0.03 6.18 -10.15
C ALA A 140 -0.09 5.61 -11.57
N LYS A 141 0.76 4.63 -11.88
CA LYS A 141 0.75 3.95 -13.17
C LYS A 141 -0.41 2.99 -13.27
N THR A 142 -1.29 3.19 -14.23
CA THR A 142 -2.49 2.38 -14.45
C THR A 142 -2.46 1.61 -15.76
N ILE A 143 -3.45 0.78 -16.00
CA ILE A 143 -3.70 0.11 -17.28
C ILE A 143 -5.10 0.44 -17.76
N GLY A 144 -5.18 1.02 -18.97
CA GLY A 144 -6.42 1.48 -19.54
C GLY A 144 -6.87 2.83 -18.98
N LYS A 145 -7.71 3.52 -19.73
CA LYS A 145 -8.12 4.90 -19.43
C LYS A 145 -9.15 5.02 -18.30
N MET A 146 -9.78 3.92 -17.88
CA MET A 146 -10.89 3.99 -16.94
C MET A 146 -10.43 4.43 -15.55
N LEU A 147 -9.34 3.87 -15.00
CA LEU A 147 -8.79 4.29 -13.72
C LEU A 147 -8.21 5.71 -13.79
N ASP A 148 -7.63 6.05 -14.93
CA ASP A 148 -6.92 7.30 -15.13
C ASP A 148 -7.87 8.49 -15.36
N GLU A 149 -8.86 8.32 -16.26
CA GLU A 149 -9.75 9.41 -16.67
C GLU A 149 -11.06 9.49 -15.86
N LYS A 150 -11.51 8.37 -15.26
CA LYS A 150 -12.84 8.30 -14.62
C LYS A 150 -12.80 8.22 -13.10
N LEU A 151 -11.72 7.72 -12.50
CA LEU A 151 -11.66 7.51 -11.08
C LEU A 151 -10.56 8.33 -10.39
N THR A 152 -9.37 8.43 -10.98
CA THR A 152 -8.15 8.92 -10.33
C THR A 152 -7.80 8.08 -9.09
N VAL A 153 -6.89 7.13 -9.26
CA VAL A 153 -6.56 6.13 -8.20
C VAL A 153 -6.21 6.79 -6.87
N GLU A 154 -5.40 7.85 -6.91
CA GLU A 154 -4.96 8.59 -5.73
C GLU A 154 -6.11 9.24 -4.94
N GLY A 155 -7.25 9.46 -5.60
CA GLY A 155 -8.47 9.96 -4.96
C GLY A 155 -9.06 9.01 -3.93
N LEU A 156 -8.74 7.71 -4.02
CA LEU A 156 -9.20 6.71 -3.06
C LEU A 156 -8.36 6.64 -1.78
N PHE A 157 -7.26 7.37 -1.69
CA PHE A 157 -6.33 7.36 -0.56
C PHE A 157 -6.31 8.71 0.14
N SER A 158 -6.33 8.70 1.48
CA SER A 158 -6.14 9.91 2.28
C SER A 158 -4.67 10.28 2.42
N VAL A 159 -3.77 9.29 2.33
CA VAL A 159 -2.32 9.47 2.39
C VAL A 159 -1.70 8.91 1.12
N VAL A 160 -0.99 9.75 0.39
CA VAL A 160 -0.23 9.41 -0.82
C VAL A 160 1.17 9.98 -0.65
N LEU A 161 2.18 9.13 -0.59
CA LEU A 161 3.58 9.55 -0.45
C LEU A 161 4.33 9.29 -1.75
N LEU A 162 5.21 10.22 -2.13
CA LEU A 162 6.13 10.00 -3.25
C LEU A 162 7.52 9.61 -2.71
N CYS A 163 7.90 8.36 -2.97
CA CYS A 163 9.23 7.84 -2.67
C CYS A 163 10.22 8.26 -3.76
N ARG A 164 11.25 9.00 -3.39
CA ARG A 164 12.25 9.56 -4.30
C ARG A 164 13.68 9.26 -3.84
N ALA A 165 14.56 8.92 -4.80
CA ALA A 165 16.00 8.93 -4.57
C ALA A 165 16.50 10.38 -4.61
N ALA A 166 17.24 10.81 -3.59
CA ALA A 166 17.83 12.14 -3.47
C ALA A 166 19.32 11.99 -3.15
N LYS A 167 20.19 12.22 -4.13
CA LYS A 167 21.66 12.06 -4.00
C LYS A 167 22.03 10.74 -3.30
N ASP A 168 22.35 10.81 -2.00
CA ASP A 168 22.86 9.68 -1.22
C ASP A 168 21.79 9.03 -0.32
N LYS A 169 20.54 9.47 -0.40
CA LYS A 169 19.44 8.95 0.44
C LYS A 169 18.14 8.76 -0.36
N HIS A 170 17.24 7.99 0.20
CA HIS A 170 15.85 7.91 -0.25
C HIS A 170 14.96 8.65 0.75
N VAL A 171 13.95 9.36 0.24
CA VAL A 171 13.00 10.14 1.05
C VAL A 171 11.57 9.91 0.61
N PHE A 172 10.64 10.21 1.49
CA PHE A 172 9.23 10.38 1.19
C PHE A 172 8.88 11.87 1.13
N LEU A 173 8.30 12.31 0.01
CA LEU A 173 7.57 13.56 -0.06
C LEU A 173 6.12 13.29 0.32
N THR A 174 5.60 14.05 1.25
CA THR A 174 4.30 13.84 1.89
C THR A 174 3.26 14.84 1.42
N GLN A 175 3.68 15.90 0.74
CA GLN A 175 2.86 16.94 0.13
C GLN A 175 3.32 17.17 -1.31
N SER A 176 2.39 17.59 -2.16
CA SER A 176 2.71 17.95 -3.54
C SER A 176 3.37 19.33 -3.61
N GLU A 177 4.46 19.43 -4.35
CA GLU A 177 5.08 20.68 -4.76
C GLU A 177 4.71 21.07 -6.20
N GLY A 178 3.58 20.55 -6.71
CA GLY A 178 3.05 20.85 -8.04
C GLY A 178 3.47 19.85 -9.13
N TYR A 179 4.33 18.87 -8.83
CA TYR A 179 4.78 17.86 -9.82
C TYR A 179 4.41 16.42 -9.43
N SER A 180 3.65 16.22 -8.38
CA SER A 180 3.19 14.91 -7.94
C SER A 180 1.80 14.97 -7.33
N THR A 181 1.21 13.82 -7.10
CA THR A 181 -0.07 13.65 -6.40
C THR A 181 0.09 13.34 -4.91
N ALA A 182 1.29 13.57 -4.34
CA ALA A 182 1.56 13.35 -2.92
C ALA A 182 0.66 14.24 -2.05
N LYS A 183 0.10 13.67 -1.00
CA LYS A 183 -0.77 14.35 -0.03
C LYS A 183 -0.81 13.60 1.28
N SER A 184 -0.97 14.32 2.37
CA SER A 184 -1.32 13.80 3.68
C SER A 184 -2.23 14.78 4.40
N PRO A 185 -3.02 14.34 5.40
CA PRO A 185 -3.78 15.23 6.26
C PRO A 185 -2.92 16.33 6.87
N LEU A 186 -3.54 17.47 7.17
CA LEU A 186 -2.88 18.61 7.77
C LEU A 186 -2.17 18.20 9.09
N ASP A 187 -0.94 18.62 9.25
CA ASP A 187 -0.11 18.38 10.44
C ASP A 187 0.18 16.90 10.79
N MET A 188 -0.20 15.95 9.91
CA MET A 188 0.10 14.53 10.14
C MET A 188 1.57 14.19 9.91
N LEU A 189 2.16 14.67 8.82
CA LEU A 189 3.52 14.37 8.40
C LEU A 189 4.27 15.66 8.02
N PRO A 190 5.59 15.75 8.26
CA PRO A 190 6.40 16.83 7.72
C PRO A 190 6.45 16.73 6.18
N GLY A 191 6.71 17.83 5.47
CA GLY A 191 6.71 17.87 4.00
C GLY A 191 7.67 16.87 3.32
N GLU A 192 8.79 16.57 3.97
CA GLU A 192 9.74 15.51 3.61
C GLU A 192 10.10 14.69 4.85
N MET A 193 10.25 13.40 4.71
CA MET A 193 10.76 12.51 5.76
C MET A 193 11.64 11.41 5.20
N ASP A 194 12.43 10.78 6.05
CA ASP A 194 13.31 9.68 5.65
C ASP A 194 12.50 8.48 5.11
N ASN A 195 13.14 7.67 4.29
CA ASN A 195 12.58 6.45 3.72
C ASN A 195 12.44 5.35 4.79
N ASP A 196 11.54 5.59 5.72
CA ASP A 196 11.18 4.70 6.83
C ASP A 196 9.67 4.59 6.94
N LEU A 197 9.12 3.50 6.38
CA LEU A 197 7.68 3.29 6.37
C LEU A 197 7.13 2.94 7.76
N LYS A 198 7.98 2.45 8.68
CA LYS A 198 7.57 2.22 10.08
C LYS A 198 7.37 3.54 10.82
N ALA A 199 8.21 4.54 10.57
CA ALA A 199 8.02 5.89 11.11
C ALA A 199 6.74 6.52 10.57
N VAL A 200 6.42 6.32 9.29
CA VAL A 200 5.13 6.74 8.68
C VAL A 200 3.96 6.04 9.36
N ASP A 201 4.05 4.72 9.59
CA ASP A 201 3.00 3.94 10.28
C ASP A 201 2.73 4.49 11.67
N THR A 202 3.79 4.76 12.44
CA THR A 202 3.68 5.34 13.77
C THR A 202 2.96 6.70 13.73
N ALA A 203 3.36 7.59 12.83
CA ALA A 203 2.76 8.92 12.72
C ALA A 203 1.27 8.85 12.31
N ILE A 204 0.90 7.92 11.41
CA ILE A 204 -0.50 7.69 11.03
C ILE A 204 -1.32 7.18 12.22
N ARG A 205 -0.77 6.24 13.00
CA ARG A 205 -1.43 5.71 14.19
C ARG A 205 -1.62 6.76 15.26
N ASP A 206 -0.59 7.54 15.54
CA ASP A 206 -0.65 8.64 16.51
C ASP A 206 -1.69 9.68 16.11
N TYR A 207 -1.72 10.07 14.84
CA TYR A 207 -2.64 11.08 14.33
C TYR A 207 -4.11 10.67 14.46
N TRP A 208 -4.43 9.40 14.18
CA TRP A 208 -5.82 8.89 14.26
C TRP A 208 -6.13 8.14 15.55
N GLY A 209 -5.22 8.09 16.52
CA GLY A 209 -5.43 7.41 17.80
C GLY A 209 -5.62 5.89 17.66
N LEU A 210 -4.90 5.26 16.70
CA LEU A 210 -5.01 3.83 16.43
C LEU A 210 -4.14 2.99 17.37
N SER A 211 -4.48 1.71 17.52
CA SER A 211 -3.66 0.76 18.27
C SER A 211 -2.26 0.64 17.69
N PRO A 212 -1.19 0.57 18.52
CA PRO A 212 0.18 0.38 18.06
C PRO A 212 0.36 -0.99 17.36
N LEU A 213 1.44 -1.12 16.57
CA LEU A 213 1.78 -2.36 15.85
C LEU A 213 2.02 -3.54 16.77
N SER A 214 2.80 -3.34 17.84
CA SER A 214 3.05 -4.32 18.88
C SER A 214 2.13 -4.04 20.07
N GLN A 215 1.31 -5.02 20.46
CA GLN A 215 0.83 -5.05 21.84
C GLN A 215 2.05 -5.35 22.69
N GLU A 216 2.48 -4.43 23.56
CA GLU A 216 3.26 -4.81 24.72
C GLU A 216 2.44 -5.89 25.45
N ARG A 217 2.93 -7.13 25.44
CA ARG A 217 2.43 -8.12 26.39
C ARG A 217 2.70 -7.51 27.76
N LYS A 218 1.68 -6.97 28.41
CA LYS A 218 1.72 -6.76 29.83
C LYS A 218 1.93 -8.16 30.42
N GLU A 219 3.16 -8.47 30.81
CA GLU A 219 3.40 -9.55 31.75
C GLU A 219 2.55 -9.22 32.97
N GLU A 220 1.42 -9.90 33.12
CA GLU A 220 0.77 -10.01 34.39
C GLU A 220 1.77 -10.72 35.30
N THR A 221 2.57 -9.94 36.02
CA THR A 221 3.26 -10.41 37.21
C THR A 221 2.18 -10.82 38.19
N ALA A 222 1.83 -12.11 38.13
CA ALA A 222 1.09 -12.76 39.23
C ALA A 222 1.90 -12.64 40.49
N SER A 223 1.40 -11.83 41.40
CA SER A 223 1.82 -11.81 42.82
C SER A 223 1.03 -12.84 43.60
#